data_5a3dececce4d84c9c96f5797b67e2962
#
_entry.id   5a3dececce4d84c9c96f5797b67e2962
#
_cell.length_a   1.000
_cell.length_b   1.000
_cell.length_c   1.000
_cell.angle_alpha   90.00
_cell.angle_beta   90.00
_cell.angle_gamma   90.00
#
_symmetry.space_group_name_H-M   'P 1'
#
loop_
_entity.id
_entity.type
_entity.pdbx_description
1 polymer ?
#
loop_
_entity_poly.entity_id
_entity_poly.type
_entity_poly.pdbx_seq_one_letter_code
_entity_poly.pdbx_strand_id
1 'polypeptide(L)'
;MIDVNPNQFMQLDSFNGSLSALLRQLTDNQTRKADIVQSTGNMQLRTSTAGYLPHHSHAYKGDQENVSEIIVEQDRGMPTLVSALNPVAFNQLAQKVGIATQSARRLQDDYPKEFDILVNAIFQKERHNRMIRTYASDKDNYFLGRAFVSDAFKTYDNYDLIRAALPPLLDNTEADWRTVRATVTDQKMYIRLKSENFTGTGAAVGDEMAAGIVISNSEVGMGSVSVAELVWTLVCLNGMQTERVQRSAHIQSARGEESFGLLADDTKQKDNELTSLKMRDYVAAYSSRENFDNT
;
A
#
# COMPACT_ATOMS: atom_id res chain seq x y z
N MET A 1 1.90 22.74 -4.54
CA MET A 1 2.04 21.36 -4.00
C MET A 1 2.11 21.53 -2.49
N ILE A 2 1.10 21.06 -1.73
CA ILE A 2 1.13 21.18 -0.25
C ILE A 2 2.09 20.11 0.25
N ASP A 3 3.18 20.53 0.85
CA ASP A 3 4.14 19.60 1.45
C ASP A 3 3.55 19.02 2.74
N VAL A 4 3.62 17.71 2.92
CA VAL A 4 3.09 17.05 4.13
C VAL A 4 4.09 17.23 5.26
N ASN A 5 3.83 18.22 6.11
CA ASN A 5 4.58 18.35 7.35
C ASN A 5 3.96 17.43 8.42
N PRO A 6 4.66 16.41 8.92
CA PRO A 6 4.14 15.51 9.94
C PRO A 6 3.61 16.23 11.19
N ASN A 7 4.15 17.39 11.51
CA ASN A 7 3.73 18.17 12.68
C ASN A 7 2.33 18.78 12.53
N GLN A 8 1.84 18.96 11.31
CA GLN A 8 0.47 19.49 11.06
C GLN A 8 -0.61 18.53 11.54
N PHE A 9 -0.30 17.23 11.64
CA PHE A 9 -1.26 16.19 12.01
C PHE A 9 -1.10 15.66 13.45
N MET A 10 -0.26 16.32 14.26
CA MET A 10 -0.04 15.90 15.65
C MET A 10 -1.33 15.88 16.47
N GLN A 11 -2.28 16.75 16.17
CA GLN A 11 -3.58 16.77 16.84
C GLN A 11 -4.46 15.54 16.55
N LEU A 12 -4.21 14.82 15.45
CA LEU A 12 -4.89 13.55 15.13
C LEU A 12 -4.18 12.35 15.75
N ASP A 13 -3.00 12.55 16.33
CA ASP A 13 -2.21 11.46 16.88
C ASP A 13 -2.81 10.98 18.22
N SER A 14 -2.76 9.69 18.43
CA SER A 14 -3.08 9.09 19.72
C SER A 14 -1.88 9.15 20.65
N PHE A 15 -2.05 8.80 21.91
CA PHE A 15 -0.97 8.76 22.91
C PHE A 15 0.26 7.94 22.52
N ASN A 16 0.15 7.07 21.50
CA ASN A 16 1.25 6.22 21.04
C ASN A 16 2.04 6.80 19.84
N GLY A 17 1.66 7.97 19.32
CA GLY A 17 2.34 8.64 18.20
C GLY A 17 2.36 7.86 16.88
N SER A 18 1.44 6.92 16.70
CA SER A 18 1.46 6.00 15.54
C SER A 18 1.25 6.69 14.19
N LEU A 19 0.45 7.76 14.16
CA LEU A 19 0.19 8.51 12.92
C LEU A 19 1.41 9.34 12.51
N SER A 20 2.01 10.08 13.43
CA SER A 20 3.22 10.87 13.16
C SER A 20 4.39 9.99 12.71
N ALA A 21 4.55 8.81 13.32
CA ALA A 21 5.56 7.84 12.91
C ALA A 21 5.29 7.33 11.48
N LEU A 22 4.03 6.98 11.16
CA LEU A 22 3.63 6.58 9.81
C LEU A 22 3.89 7.68 8.78
N LEU A 23 3.53 8.93 9.08
CA LEU A 23 3.72 10.06 8.16
C LEU A 23 5.20 10.29 7.83
N ARG A 24 6.09 10.21 8.82
CA ARG A 24 7.55 10.29 8.60
C ARG A 24 8.02 9.17 7.69
N GLN A 25 7.58 7.94 7.95
CA GLN A 25 7.91 6.78 7.12
C GLN A 25 7.42 6.95 5.67
N LEU A 26 6.19 7.45 5.46
CA LEU A 26 5.66 7.67 4.12
C LEU A 26 6.40 8.79 3.37
N THR A 27 6.83 9.85 4.07
CA THR A 27 7.65 10.91 3.49
C THR A 27 9.01 10.37 3.05
N ASP A 28 9.67 9.58 3.87
CA ASP A 28 10.94 8.91 3.51
C ASP A 28 10.75 7.96 2.33
N ASN A 29 9.73 7.11 2.37
CA ASN A 29 9.44 6.19 1.29
C ASN A 29 9.19 6.89 -0.05
N GLN A 30 8.55 8.08 -0.04
CA GLN A 30 8.29 8.85 -1.25
C GLN A 30 9.58 9.31 -1.95
N THR A 31 10.62 9.65 -1.19
CA THR A 31 11.92 10.06 -1.75
C THR A 31 12.69 8.91 -2.38
N ARG A 32 12.41 7.68 -1.94
CA ARG A 32 13.12 6.46 -2.34
C ARG A 32 12.40 5.65 -3.41
N LYS A 33 11.17 6.02 -3.72
CA LYS A 33 10.35 5.34 -4.71
C LYS A 33 10.98 5.44 -6.11
N ALA A 34 11.07 4.29 -6.79
CA ALA A 34 11.56 4.17 -8.15
C ALA A 34 10.86 3.00 -8.85
N ASP A 35 9.81 3.27 -9.63
CA ASP A 35 9.10 2.23 -10.36
C ASP A 35 9.78 1.95 -11.69
N ILE A 36 9.99 0.68 -12.02
CA ILE A 36 10.68 0.21 -13.22
C ILE A 36 9.65 -0.46 -14.13
N VAL A 37 9.45 0.07 -15.34
CA VAL A 37 8.60 -0.55 -16.36
C VAL A 37 9.47 -1.08 -17.48
N GLN A 38 9.41 -2.39 -17.71
CA GLN A 38 10.23 -3.04 -18.74
C GLN A 38 9.56 -4.29 -19.29
N SER A 39 9.95 -4.68 -20.50
CA SER A 39 9.59 -5.98 -21.08
C SER A 39 10.30 -7.11 -20.35
N THR A 40 9.58 -8.21 -20.09
CA THR A 40 10.18 -9.42 -19.50
C THR A 40 11.32 -9.98 -20.35
N GLY A 41 11.34 -9.69 -21.66
CA GLY A 41 12.46 -10.07 -22.54
C GLY A 41 13.80 -9.41 -22.17
N ASN A 42 13.78 -8.31 -21.42
CA ASN A 42 14.96 -7.60 -20.91
C ASN A 42 15.16 -7.85 -19.39
N MET A 43 14.44 -8.81 -18.83
CA MET A 43 14.54 -9.18 -17.43
C MET A 43 15.14 -10.58 -17.28
N GLN A 44 15.89 -10.77 -16.21
CA GLN A 44 16.41 -12.06 -15.81
C GLN A 44 16.15 -12.28 -14.32
N LEU A 45 15.55 -13.43 -13.96
CA LEU A 45 15.47 -13.88 -12.58
C LEU A 45 16.80 -14.53 -12.18
N ARG A 46 17.26 -14.20 -10.98
CA ARG A 46 18.39 -14.84 -10.32
C ARG A 46 18.07 -15.08 -8.85
N THR A 47 18.20 -16.29 -8.39
CA THR A 47 17.98 -16.66 -6.97
C THR A 47 19.30 -17.08 -6.34
N SER A 48 19.64 -16.52 -5.19
CA SER A 48 20.87 -16.84 -4.48
C SER A 48 20.75 -16.66 -2.98
N THR A 49 21.55 -17.41 -2.22
CA THR A 49 21.73 -17.24 -0.77
C THR A 49 22.46 -15.95 -0.39
N ALA A 50 23.19 -15.36 -1.33
CA ALA A 50 23.91 -14.10 -1.15
C ALA A 50 23.03 -12.87 -1.52
N GLY A 51 21.77 -13.07 -1.87
CA GLY A 51 20.84 -12.00 -2.18
C GLY A 51 20.67 -11.05 -0.99
N TYR A 52 20.68 -9.75 -1.28
CA TYR A 52 20.59 -8.70 -0.27
C TYR A 52 19.17 -8.12 -0.29
N LEU A 53 18.46 -8.22 0.83
CA LEU A 53 17.23 -7.46 1.02
C LEU A 53 17.57 -6.17 1.75
N PRO A 54 17.27 -5.00 1.18
CA PRO A 54 17.47 -3.72 1.85
C PRO A 54 16.72 -3.67 3.18
N HIS A 55 17.32 -3.03 4.19
CA HIS A 55 16.83 -2.95 5.58
C HIS A 55 15.40 -2.42 5.77
N HIS A 56 14.79 -1.85 4.73
CA HIS A 56 13.45 -1.28 4.76
C HIS A 56 12.33 -2.28 4.40
N SER A 57 12.67 -3.56 4.20
CA SER A 57 11.67 -4.62 4.08
C SER A 57 11.16 -5.02 5.45
N HIS A 58 9.93 -4.63 5.77
CA HIS A 58 9.26 -5.05 7.00
C HIS A 58 8.90 -6.55 7.01
N ALA A 59 8.96 -7.20 5.86
CA ALA A 59 8.50 -8.58 5.68
C ALA A 59 9.53 -9.64 6.06
N TYR A 60 10.79 -9.26 6.33
CA TYR A 60 11.85 -10.23 6.47
C TYR A 60 12.47 -10.25 7.87
N LYS A 61 11.78 -10.93 8.78
CA LYS A 61 12.34 -11.57 9.97
C LYS A 61 12.04 -13.08 9.88
N GLY A 62 12.53 -13.75 8.87
CA GLY A 62 12.35 -15.18 8.71
C GLY A 62 13.55 -15.80 8.02
N ASP A 63 13.79 -17.06 8.37
CA ASP A 63 14.91 -17.92 7.96
C ASP A 63 14.89 -18.28 6.45
N GLN A 64 14.56 -17.35 5.55
CA GLN A 64 14.68 -17.62 4.13
C GLN A 64 16.15 -17.53 3.72
N GLU A 65 16.69 -18.64 3.33
CA GLU A 65 18.08 -18.76 2.89
C GLU A 65 18.28 -18.18 1.48
N ASN A 66 17.24 -18.16 0.63
CA ASN A 66 17.33 -17.73 -0.77
C ASN A 66 16.52 -16.47 -1.07
N VAL A 67 17.12 -15.52 -1.76
CA VAL A 67 16.50 -14.30 -2.28
C VAL A 67 16.48 -14.35 -3.80
N SER A 68 15.30 -14.10 -4.38
CA SER A 68 15.13 -13.92 -5.82
C SER A 68 15.23 -12.46 -6.20
N GLU A 69 16.04 -12.17 -7.21
CA GLU A 69 16.30 -10.84 -7.73
C GLU A 69 15.89 -10.77 -9.21
N ILE A 70 15.28 -9.67 -9.62
CA ILE A 70 15.12 -9.34 -11.04
C ILE A 70 16.25 -8.43 -11.45
N ILE A 71 17.01 -8.88 -12.45
CA ILE A 71 18.03 -8.13 -13.13
C ILE A 71 17.39 -7.54 -14.38
N VAL A 72 17.47 -6.23 -14.54
CA VAL A 72 16.92 -5.51 -15.70
C VAL A 72 18.08 -4.99 -16.54
N GLU A 73 18.20 -5.50 -17.76
CA GLU A 73 19.11 -4.98 -18.76
C GLU A 73 18.54 -3.72 -19.36
N GLN A 74 19.33 -2.66 -19.39
CA GLN A 74 18.98 -1.38 -19.99
C GLN A 74 19.73 -1.21 -21.34
N ASP A 75 19.38 -0.14 -22.03
CA ASP A 75 20.05 0.21 -23.29
C ASP A 75 21.57 0.39 -23.11
N ARG A 76 22.30 0.25 -24.23
CA ARG A 76 23.78 0.28 -24.26
C ARG A 76 24.34 1.50 -23.52
N GLY A 77 25.16 1.23 -22.50
CA GLY A 77 25.83 2.24 -21.69
C GLY A 77 25.12 2.65 -20.41
N MET A 78 23.92 2.14 -20.18
CA MET A 78 23.23 2.33 -18.89
C MET A 78 23.54 1.17 -17.92
N PRO A 79 23.61 1.44 -16.61
CA PRO A 79 23.88 0.41 -15.62
C PRO A 79 22.72 -0.58 -15.54
N THR A 80 23.05 -1.84 -15.31
CA THR A 80 22.06 -2.88 -14.98
C THR A 80 21.39 -2.57 -13.65
N LEU A 81 20.04 -2.65 -13.59
CA LEU A 81 19.30 -2.49 -12.35
C LEU A 81 19.05 -3.86 -11.73
N VAL A 82 19.20 -3.96 -10.41
CA VAL A 82 18.92 -5.18 -9.65
C VAL A 82 17.83 -4.90 -8.62
N SER A 83 16.77 -5.69 -8.64
CA SER A 83 15.66 -5.54 -7.74
C SER A 83 15.43 -6.82 -6.94
N ALA A 84 15.78 -6.83 -5.66
CA ALA A 84 15.49 -7.94 -4.76
C ALA A 84 13.98 -7.97 -4.45
N LEU A 85 13.35 -9.11 -4.68
CA LEU A 85 11.90 -9.24 -4.52
C LEU A 85 11.54 -9.55 -3.06
N ASN A 86 10.68 -8.73 -2.48
CA ASN A 86 10.04 -9.09 -1.22
C ASN A 86 9.00 -10.21 -1.45
N PRO A 87 8.45 -10.82 -0.39
CA PRO A 87 7.48 -11.91 -0.51
C PRO A 87 6.24 -11.57 -1.35
N VAL A 88 5.79 -10.32 -1.36
CA VAL A 88 4.63 -9.88 -2.16
C VAL A 88 4.99 -9.90 -3.64
N ALA A 89 6.08 -9.24 -4.01
CA ALA A 89 6.55 -9.18 -5.39
C ALA A 89 6.90 -10.57 -5.94
N PHE A 90 7.55 -11.42 -5.14
CA PHE A 90 7.84 -12.80 -5.52
C PHE A 90 6.55 -13.61 -5.79
N ASN A 91 5.56 -13.52 -4.91
CA ASN A 91 4.28 -14.22 -5.11
C ASN A 91 3.56 -13.73 -6.37
N GLN A 92 3.60 -12.43 -6.64
CA GLN A 92 3.02 -11.86 -7.86
C GLN A 92 3.78 -12.30 -9.12
N LEU A 93 5.11 -12.35 -9.07
CA LEU A 93 5.91 -12.91 -10.15
C LEU A 93 5.51 -14.36 -10.43
N ALA A 94 5.47 -15.21 -9.41
CA ALA A 94 5.06 -16.61 -9.54
C ALA A 94 3.69 -16.75 -10.23
N GLN A 95 2.70 -15.96 -9.80
CA GLN A 95 1.38 -15.93 -10.43
C GLN A 95 1.42 -15.49 -11.90
N LYS A 96 2.26 -14.49 -12.22
CA LYS A 96 2.39 -13.97 -13.59
C LYS A 96 3.05 -14.94 -14.56
N VAL A 97 3.90 -15.82 -14.06
CA VAL A 97 4.52 -16.91 -14.85
C VAL A 97 3.73 -18.22 -14.76
N GLY A 98 2.52 -18.22 -14.16
CA GLY A 98 1.64 -19.37 -14.11
C GLY A 98 2.07 -20.46 -13.11
N ILE A 99 2.94 -20.15 -12.15
CA ILE A 99 3.39 -21.10 -11.12
C ILE A 99 2.63 -20.80 -9.81
N ALA A 100 2.05 -21.87 -9.22
CA ALA A 100 1.40 -21.75 -7.91
C ALA A 100 2.41 -21.26 -6.86
N THR A 101 2.03 -20.28 -6.04
CA THR A 101 2.93 -19.62 -5.08
C THR A 101 3.65 -20.59 -4.16
N GLN A 102 2.96 -21.60 -3.65
CA GLN A 102 3.57 -22.62 -2.77
C GLN A 102 4.63 -23.43 -3.51
N SER A 103 4.37 -23.81 -4.77
CA SER A 103 5.35 -24.52 -5.61
C SER A 103 6.54 -23.64 -5.94
N ALA A 104 6.30 -22.36 -6.26
CA ALA A 104 7.37 -21.40 -6.53
C ALA A 104 8.29 -21.21 -5.32
N ARG A 105 7.73 -21.15 -4.10
CA ARG A 105 8.52 -21.10 -2.86
C ARG A 105 9.41 -22.31 -2.69
N ARG A 106 8.82 -23.50 -2.83
CA ARG A 106 9.59 -24.73 -2.77
C ARG A 106 10.71 -24.78 -3.82
N LEU A 107 10.42 -24.34 -5.05
CA LEU A 107 11.44 -24.28 -6.10
C LEU A 107 12.54 -23.25 -5.78
N GLN A 108 12.19 -22.10 -5.21
CA GLN A 108 13.12 -21.08 -4.76
C GLN A 108 14.11 -21.63 -3.70
N ASP A 109 13.58 -22.43 -2.76
CA ASP A 109 14.36 -22.92 -1.63
C ASP A 109 15.17 -24.18 -2.01
N ASP A 110 14.52 -25.18 -2.64
CA ASP A 110 15.11 -26.49 -2.90
C ASP A 110 15.83 -26.59 -4.26
N TYR A 111 15.38 -25.81 -5.28
CA TYR A 111 15.83 -25.91 -6.67
C TYR A 111 16.00 -24.56 -7.32
N PRO A 112 16.79 -23.62 -6.73
CA PRO A 112 16.87 -22.23 -7.19
C PRO A 112 17.33 -22.08 -8.63
N LYS A 113 18.29 -22.89 -9.08
CA LYS A 113 18.82 -22.81 -10.46
C LYS A 113 17.79 -23.24 -11.50
N GLU A 114 17.06 -24.33 -11.22
CA GLU A 114 16.02 -24.87 -12.08
C GLU A 114 14.84 -23.90 -12.14
N PHE A 115 14.50 -23.26 -11.02
CA PHE A 115 13.49 -22.23 -10.95
C PHE A 115 13.86 -21.00 -11.81
N ASP A 116 15.09 -20.52 -11.71
CA ASP A 116 15.61 -19.41 -12.53
C ASP A 116 15.56 -19.75 -14.03
N ILE A 117 16.00 -20.96 -14.41
CA ILE A 117 15.96 -21.41 -15.81
C ILE A 117 14.52 -21.42 -16.34
N LEU A 118 13.57 -21.97 -15.56
CA LEU A 118 12.17 -22.04 -15.95
C LEU A 118 11.55 -20.64 -16.13
N VAL A 119 11.72 -19.76 -15.15
CA VAL A 119 11.15 -18.40 -15.20
C VAL A 119 11.77 -17.60 -16.34
N ASN A 120 13.07 -17.69 -16.53
CA ASN A 120 13.77 -16.99 -17.60
C ASN A 120 13.35 -17.49 -18.99
N ALA A 121 13.10 -18.80 -19.15
CA ALA A 121 12.55 -19.35 -20.38
C ALA A 121 11.14 -18.81 -20.67
N ILE A 122 10.29 -18.68 -19.65
CA ILE A 122 8.96 -18.08 -19.79
C ILE A 122 9.07 -16.61 -20.17
N PHE A 123 9.93 -15.82 -19.51
CA PHE A 123 10.17 -14.42 -19.81
C PHE A 123 10.58 -14.17 -21.25
N GLN A 124 11.43 -15.02 -21.81
CA GLN A 124 11.90 -14.91 -23.21
C GLN A 124 10.81 -15.33 -24.20
N LYS A 125 10.00 -16.31 -23.87
CA LYS A 125 8.95 -16.83 -24.75
C LYS A 125 7.72 -15.93 -24.75
N GLU A 126 7.32 -15.46 -23.57
CA GLU A 126 6.08 -14.70 -23.33
C GLU A 126 6.46 -13.26 -22.93
N ARG A 127 6.84 -12.45 -23.91
CA ARG A 127 7.30 -11.08 -23.68
C ARG A 127 6.13 -10.17 -23.32
N HIS A 128 6.05 -9.76 -22.05
CA HIS A 128 5.05 -8.84 -21.54
C HIS A 128 5.72 -7.65 -20.87
N ASN A 129 5.13 -6.47 -21.00
CA ASN A 129 5.53 -5.34 -20.18
C ASN A 129 5.08 -5.57 -18.75
N ARG A 130 5.97 -5.33 -17.81
CA ARG A 130 5.73 -5.44 -16.37
C ARG A 130 6.26 -4.22 -15.65
N MET A 131 5.56 -3.86 -14.58
CA MET A 131 6.02 -2.85 -13.64
C MET A 131 6.53 -3.53 -12.39
N ILE A 132 7.76 -3.18 -12.00
CA ILE A 132 8.31 -3.52 -10.68
C ILE A 132 8.22 -2.24 -9.85
N ARG A 133 7.35 -2.24 -8.83
CA ARG A 133 7.33 -1.15 -7.87
C ARG A 133 8.46 -1.33 -6.89
N THR A 134 9.30 -0.30 -6.72
CA THR A 134 10.52 -0.44 -5.94
C THR A 134 10.75 0.73 -4.99
N TYR A 135 11.63 0.49 -4.02
CA TYR A 135 12.34 1.53 -3.28
C TYR A 135 13.84 1.41 -3.56
N ALA A 136 14.49 2.54 -3.83
CA ALA A 136 15.95 2.57 -3.92
C ALA A 136 16.57 2.15 -2.58
N SER A 137 17.65 1.38 -2.64
CA SER A 137 18.48 1.06 -1.48
C SER A 137 19.66 2.04 -1.39
N ASP A 138 20.43 1.93 -0.31
CA ASP A 138 21.67 2.70 -0.13
C ASP A 138 22.81 2.22 -1.07
N LYS A 139 22.57 1.13 -1.79
CA LYS A 139 23.50 0.55 -2.76
C LYS A 139 23.10 0.97 -4.17
N ASP A 140 24.03 1.52 -4.94
CA ASP A 140 23.82 1.99 -6.30
C ASP A 140 23.19 0.92 -7.19
N ASN A 141 22.19 1.31 -7.97
CA ASN A 141 21.44 0.45 -8.92
C ASN A 141 20.81 -0.80 -8.30
N TYR A 142 20.66 -0.81 -6.97
CA TYR A 142 20.03 -1.90 -6.23
C TYR A 142 18.75 -1.41 -5.55
N PHE A 143 17.67 -2.17 -5.69
CA PHE A 143 16.33 -1.79 -5.29
C PHE A 143 15.67 -2.90 -4.47
N LEU A 144 14.71 -2.52 -3.62
CA LEU A 144 13.74 -3.44 -3.03
C LEU A 144 12.50 -3.51 -3.91
N GLY A 145 12.28 -4.62 -4.59
CA GLY A 145 11.06 -4.91 -5.35
C GLY A 145 9.91 -5.25 -4.42
N ARG A 146 8.89 -4.39 -4.40
CA ARG A 146 7.70 -4.50 -3.55
C ARG A 146 6.51 -5.13 -4.24
N ALA A 147 6.41 -4.94 -5.55
CA ALA A 147 5.37 -5.53 -6.38
C ALA A 147 5.90 -5.87 -7.78
N PHE A 148 5.34 -6.93 -8.37
CA PHE A 148 5.55 -7.32 -9.76
C PHE A 148 4.18 -7.38 -10.44
N VAL A 149 3.79 -6.29 -11.10
CA VAL A 149 2.45 -6.08 -11.63
C VAL A 149 2.46 -5.81 -13.14
N SER A 150 1.29 -5.66 -13.74
CA SER A 150 1.15 -5.26 -15.13
C SER A 150 1.53 -3.78 -15.28
N ASP A 151 1.97 -3.37 -16.47
CA ASP A 151 2.18 -1.96 -16.85
C ASP A 151 0.88 -1.14 -16.84
N ALA A 152 -0.28 -1.81 -16.90
CA ALA A 152 -1.60 -1.20 -16.72
C ALA A 152 -2.02 -1.04 -15.24
N PHE A 153 -1.15 -1.34 -14.28
CA PHE A 153 -1.46 -1.18 -12.86
C PHE A 153 -1.63 0.30 -12.51
N LYS A 154 -2.77 0.63 -11.89
CA LYS A 154 -3.04 1.99 -11.42
C LYS A 154 -2.28 2.25 -10.13
N THR A 155 -1.25 3.08 -10.21
CA THR A 155 -0.46 3.50 -9.05
C THR A 155 -1.17 4.63 -8.32
N TYR A 156 -1.44 4.43 -7.03
CA TYR A 156 -1.85 5.50 -6.12
C TYR A 156 -1.14 5.32 -4.79
N ASP A 157 -0.33 6.30 -4.42
CA ASP A 157 0.59 6.15 -3.31
C ASP A 157 -0.06 6.49 -1.97
N ASN A 158 0.41 5.84 -0.90
CA ASN A 158 -0.03 6.10 0.46
C ASN A 158 0.19 7.57 0.86
N TYR A 159 1.25 8.18 0.36
CA TYR A 159 1.57 9.59 0.59
C TYR A 159 0.48 10.51 -0.01
N ASP A 160 0.03 10.26 -1.24
CA ASP A 160 -1.03 11.03 -1.89
C ASP A 160 -2.38 10.83 -1.20
N LEU A 161 -2.65 9.60 -0.75
CA LEU A 161 -3.84 9.30 0.04
C LEU A 161 -3.91 10.14 1.31
N ILE A 162 -2.82 10.18 2.07
CA ILE A 162 -2.75 10.94 3.33
C ILE A 162 -2.98 12.43 3.08
N ARG A 163 -2.35 12.98 2.05
CA ARG A 163 -2.53 14.40 1.67
C ARG A 163 -3.97 14.75 1.32
N ALA A 164 -4.69 13.80 0.76
CA ALA A 164 -6.10 14.00 0.41
C ALA A 164 -7.05 13.77 1.59
N ALA A 165 -6.77 12.77 2.41
CA ALA A 165 -7.71 12.25 3.41
C ALA A 165 -7.63 12.97 4.76
N LEU A 166 -6.45 13.41 5.20
CA LEU A 166 -6.32 13.98 6.55
C LEU A 166 -6.81 15.44 6.70
N PRO A 167 -6.64 16.35 5.72
CA PRO A 167 -7.09 17.73 5.89
C PRO A 167 -8.57 17.87 6.28
N PRO A 168 -9.54 17.19 5.66
CA PRO A 168 -10.95 17.29 6.09
C PRO A 168 -11.19 16.89 7.55
N LEU A 169 -10.37 15.98 8.09
CA LEU A 169 -10.48 15.57 9.49
C LEU A 169 -9.93 16.63 10.45
N LEU A 170 -8.91 17.38 10.02
CA LEU A 170 -8.35 18.50 10.77
C LEU A 170 -9.30 19.69 10.78
N ASP A 171 -9.94 19.96 9.65
CA ASP A 171 -10.88 21.06 9.48
C ASP A 171 -12.16 20.85 10.30
N ASN A 172 -12.52 19.57 10.56
CA ASN A 172 -13.67 19.21 11.39
C ASN A 172 -13.29 19.18 12.88
N THR A 173 -13.18 20.36 13.48
CA THR A 173 -12.81 20.52 14.89
C THR A 173 -13.91 20.07 15.87
N GLU A 174 -15.17 19.97 15.42
CA GLU A 174 -16.30 19.52 16.26
C GLU A 174 -16.16 18.04 16.64
N ALA A 175 -15.59 17.23 15.76
CA ALA A 175 -15.50 15.79 15.95
C ALA A 175 -14.36 15.37 16.91
N ASP A 176 -13.33 16.17 17.07
CA ASP A 176 -12.08 15.81 17.78
C ASP A 176 -11.58 14.41 17.40
N TRP A 177 -11.20 14.25 16.13
CA TRP A 177 -10.73 12.97 15.61
C TRP A 177 -9.40 12.54 16.23
N ARG A 178 -9.33 11.29 16.68
CA ARG A 178 -8.12 10.69 17.25
C ARG A 178 -7.75 9.40 16.52
N THR A 179 -6.47 9.21 16.31
CA THR A 179 -5.96 7.97 15.69
C THR A 179 -5.95 6.84 16.69
N VAL A 180 -6.77 5.83 16.46
CA VAL A 180 -6.73 4.57 17.24
C VAL A 180 -5.54 3.72 16.80
N ARG A 181 -5.32 3.65 15.49
CA ARG A 181 -4.21 2.90 14.91
C ARG A 181 -3.85 3.44 13.53
N ALA A 182 -2.56 3.64 13.30
CA ALA A 182 -1.99 3.89 11.98
C ALA A 182 -0.87 2.88 11.72
N THR A 183 -0.95 2.15 10.61
CA THR A 183 0.04 1.12 10.28
C THR A 183 0.19 0.96 8.78
N VAL A 184 1.40 0.66 8.36
CA VAL A 184 1.72 0.21 7.00
C VAL A 184 2.46 -1.12 7.09
N THR A 185 2.08 -2.02 6.20
CA THR A 185 2.75 -3.29 5.98
C THR A 185 3.23 -3.34 4.53
N ASP A 186 3.92 -4.39 4.14
CA ASP A 186 4.32 -4.60 2.73
C ASP A 186 3.12 -4.73 1.78
N GLN A 187 1.94 -5.03 2.30
CA GLN A 187 0.74 -5.23 1.51
C GLN A 187 -0.19 -4.03 1.50
N LYS A 188 -0.43 -3.43 2.68
CA LYS A 188 -1.47 -2.42 2.87
C LYS A 188 -1.13 -1.41 3.94
N MET A 189 -1.69 -0.23 3.78
CA MET A 189 -1.78 0.80 4.81
C MET A 189 -3.20 0.86 5.36
N TYR A 190 -3.31 1.06 6.68
CA TYR A 190 -4.56 1.34 7.38
C TYR A 190 -4.38 2.48 8.37
N ILE A 191 -5.36 3.38 8.38
CA ILE A 191 -5.51 4.39 9.43
C ILE A 191 -6.93 4.25 9.98
N ARG A 192 -7.03 4.07 11.30
CA ARG A 192 -8.30 4.00 12.02
C ARG A 192 -8.38 5.17 12.98
N LEU A 193 -9.45 5.91 12.84
CA LEU A 193 -9.74 7.08 13.67
C LEU A 193 -11.04 6.85 14.42
N LYS A 194 -11.15 7.49 15.58
CA LYS A 194 -12.34 7.56 16.41
C LYS A 194 -12.60 9.01 16.76
N SER A 195 -13.83 9.44 16.77
CA SER A 195 -14.21 10.74 17.31
C SER A 195 -14.40 10.66 18.82
N GLU A 196 -13.89 11.65 19.54
CA GLU A 196 -14.15 11.81 20.98
C GLU A 196 -15.47 12.51 21.25
N ASN A 197 -15.97 13.32 20.30
CA ASN A 197 -17.15 14.16 20.50
C ASN A 197 -18.41 13.63 19.79
N PHE A 198 -18.27 12.85 18.70
CA PHE A 198 -19.41 12.25 18.01
C PHE A 198 -19.73 10.92 18.67
N THR A 199 -20.47 11.02 19.77
CA THR A 199 -20.87 9.90 20.60
C THR A 199 -22.38 9.80 20.67
N GLY A 200 -22.89 8.60 20.93
CA GLY A 200 -24.32 8.30 21.06
C GLY A 200 -24.55 7.12 22.00
N THR A 201 -25.80 6.79 22.25
CA THR A 201 -26.19 5.60 23.02
C THR A 201 -26.72 4.54 22.09
N GLY A 202 -26.24 3.30 22.24
CA GLY A 202 -26.73 2.15 21.49
C GLY A 202 -28.12 1.69 21.89
N ALA A 203 -28.62 0.65 21.22
CA ALA A 203 -29.94 0.09 21.46
C ALA A 203 -30.07 -0.60 22.84
N ALA A 204 -28.96 -1.07 23.42
CA ALA A 204 -28.94 -1.65 24.76
C ALA A 204 -28.56 -0.60 25.80
N VAL A 205 -29.13 -0.73 27.01
CA VAL A 205 -28.81 0.18 28.13
C VAL A 205 -27.35 0.03 28.51
N GLY A 206 -26.59 1.14 28.40
CA GLY A 206 -25.16 1.19 28.74
C GLY A 206 -24.22 1.02 27.55
N ASP A 207 -24.74 0.85 26.33
CA ASP A 207 -23.93 0.85 25.11
C ASP A 207 -23.56 2.30 24.73
N GLU A 208 -22.29 2.64 24.85
CA GLU A 208 -21.76 3.89 24.33
C GLU A 208 -21.24 3.66 22.92
N MET A 209 -21.69 4.49 21.98
CA MET A 209 -21.21 4.47 20.59
C MET A 209 -20.38 5.70 20.29
N ALA A 210 -19.43 5.55 19.38
CA ALA A 210 -18.64 6.65 18.84
C ALA A 210 -18.44 6.49 17.33
N ALA A 211 -18.42 7.62 16.62
CA ALA A 211 -18.10 7.63 15.20
C ALA A 211 -16.65 7.22 14.96
N GLY A 212 -16.43 6.53 13.87
CA GLY A 212 -15.10 6.11 13.43
C GLY A 212 -14.94 6.16 11.91
N ILE A 213 -13.69 6.22 11.47
CA ILE A 213 -13.33 6.15 10.06
C ILE A 213 -12.14 5.21 9.91
N VAL A 214 -12.20 4.37 8.88
CA VAL A 214 -11.04 3.61 8.40
C VAL A 214 -10.67 4.08 7.00
N ILE A 215 -9.40 4.37 6.81
CA ILE A 215 -8.81 4.73 5.53
C ILE A 215 -7.78 3.66 5.17
N SER A 216 -7.83 3.11 3.96
CA SER A 216 -6.90 2.09 3.53
C SER A 216 -6.46 2.22 2.08
N ASN A 217 -5.24 1.74 1.81
CA ASN A 217 -4.67 1.65 0.47
C ASN A 217 -3.69 0.49 0.37
N SER A 218 -3.47 0.02 -0.86
CA SER A 218 -2.41 -0.92 -1.20
C SER A 218 -1.65 -0.44 -2.42
N GLU A 219 -0.42 -0.01 -2.24
CA GLU A 219 0.49 0.38 -3.34
C GLU A 219 0.95 -0.81 -4.18
N VAL A 220 0.73 -2.03 -3.70
CA VAL A 220 1.21 -3.27 -4.31
C VAL A 220 0.08 -4.14 -4.89
N GLY A 221 -1.12 -3.60 -5.02
CA GLY A 221 -2.24 -4.31 -5.64
C GLY A 221 -2.93 -5.37 -4.77
N MET A 222 -2.69 -5.35 -3.45
CA MET A 222 -3.30 -6.27 -2.49
C MET A 222 -4.60 -5.72 -1.86
N GLY A 223 -5.17 -4.67 -2.46
CA GLY A 223 -6.41 -4.04 -2.04
C GLY A 223 -6.71 -2.78 -2.83
N SER A 224 -7.86 -2.20 -2.59
CA SER A 224 -8.31 -0.94 -3.19
C SER A 224 -8.02 0.26 -2.29
N VAL A 225 -7.99 1.45 -2.89
CA VAL A 225 -8.11 2.72 -2.16
C VAL A 225 -9.53 2.80 -1.62
N SER A 226 -9.69 2.88 -0.32
CA SER A 226 -11.00 2.90 0.30
C SER A 226 -11.07 3.74 1.56
N VAL A 227 -12.27 4.24 1.84
CA VAL A 227 -12.67 4.82 3.10
C VAL A 227 -13.94 4.15 3.59
N ALA A 228 -14.03 3.88 4.88
CA ALA A 228 -15.21 3.30 5.50
C ALA A 228 -15.56 4.05 6.78
N GLU A 229 -16.86 4.27 6.94
CA GLU A 229 -17.45 4.75 8.18
C GLU A 229 -17.59 3.60 9.16
N LEU A 230 -17.21 3.81 10.40
CA LEU A 230 -17.31 2.85 11.48
C LEU A 230 -18.20 3.38 12.60
N VAL A 231 -18.82 2.45 13.32
CA VAL A 231 -19.36 2.71 14.65
C VAL A 231 -18.57 1.86 15.65
N TRP A 232 -17.97 2.53 16.61
CA TRP A 232 -17.35 1.91 17.77
C TRP A 232 -18.43 1.74 18.84
N THR A 233 -18.57 0.55 19.38
CA THR A 233 -19.50 0.27 20.47
C THR A 233 -18.72 -0.29 21.68
N LEU A 234 -18.89 0.32 22.83
CA LEU A 234 -18.42 -0.21 24.10
C LEU A 234 -19.38 -1.31 24.55
N VAL A 235 -18.92 -2.55 24.60
CA VAL A 235 -19.78 -3.73 24.83
C VAL A 235 -19.82 -4.13 26.31
N CYS A 236 -18.84 -3.71 27.12
CA CYS A 236 -18.82 -4.05 28.56
C CYS A 236 -17.98 -3.09 29.40
N LEU A 237 -18.25 -3.07 30.71
CA LEU A 237 -17.53 -2.26 31.71
C LEU A 237 -16.00 -2.55 31.75
N ASN A 238 -15.55 -3.69 31.21
CA ASN A 238 -14.11 -4.04 31.13
C ASN A 238 -13.40 -3.41 29.94
N GLY A 239 -14.04 -2.48 29.19
CA GLY A 239 -13.42 -1.75 28.09
C GLY A 239 -13.33 -2.53 26.79
N MET A 240 -14.04 -3.66 26.64
CA MET A 240 -14.11 -4.35 25.35
C MET A 240 -14.92 -3.53 24.37
N GLN A 241 -14.30 -3.18 23.23
CA GLN A 241 -14.91 -2.42 22.16
C GLN A 241 -15.07 -3.30 20.92
N THR A 242 -16.19 -3.15 20.23
CA THR A 242 -16.43 -3.72 18.90
C THR A 242 -16.52 -2.61 17.87
N GLU A 243 -16.15 -2.92 16.65
CA GLU A 243 -16.28 -2.01 15.51
C GLU A 243 -17.20 -2.64 14.46
N ARG A 244 -18.07 -1.83 13.88
CA ARG A 244 -18.93 -2.24 12.77
C ARG A 244 -18.81 -1.25 11.64
N VAL A 245 -18.55 -1.77 10.42
CA VAL A 245 -18.58 -0.98 9.20
C VAL A 245 -20.02 -0.69 8.83
N GLN A 246 -20.38 0.59 8.72
CA GLN A 246 -21.71 1.04 8.29
C GLN A 246 -21.75 1.28 6.79
N ARG A 247 -20.79 2.05 6.28
CA ARG A 247 -20.66 2.37 4.86
C ARG A 247 -19.23 2.25 4.43
N SER A 248 -19.01 1.86 3.17
CA SER A 248 -17.67 1.86 2.60
C SER A 248 -17.69 2.31 1.15
N ALA A 249 -16.71 3.12 0.77
CA ALA A 249 -16.49 3.53 -0.61
C ALA A 249 -15.14 2.98 -1.09
N HIS A 250 -15.16 2.21 -2.17
CA HIS A 250 -13.99 1.79 -2.91
C HIS A 250 -13.74 2.80 -4.02
N ILE A 251 -12.74 3.68 -3.82
CA ILE A 251 -12.52 4.85 -4.67
C ILE A 251 -11.75 4.48 -5.92
N GLN A 252 -10.76 3.58 -5.77
CA GLN A 252 -9.97 3.06 -6.87
C GLN A 252 -9.65 1.58 -6.63
N SER A 253 -9.87 0.76 -7.66
CA SER A 253 -9.44 -0.63 -7.66
C SER A 253 -7.96 -0.73 -8.05
N ALA A 254 -7.23 -1.61 -7.40
CA ALA A 254 -5.88 -1.99 -7.81
C ALA A 254 -5.83 -2.67 -9.20
N ARG A 255 -6.96 -3.25 -9.65
CA ARG A 255 -7.09 -3.78 -11.00
C ARG A 255 -7.35 -2.61 -11.94
N GLY A 256 -6.34 -2.25 -12.73
CA GLY A 256 -6.46 -1.28 -13.82
C GLY A 256 -7.39 -1.79 -14.93
N GLU A 257 -7.94 -0.90 -15.70
CA GLU A 257 -8.46 -1.23 -17.02
C GLU A 257 -7.28 -1.69 -17.89
N GLU A 258 -7.50 -2.66 -18.77
CA GLU A 258 -6.44 -3.15 -19.67
C GLU A 258 -5.79 -2.02 -20.50
N SER A 259 -6.57 -0.97 -20.79
CA SER A 259 -6.13 0.22 -21.50
C SER A 259 -5.31 1.21 -20.68
N PHE A 260 -5.22 1.08 -19.35
CA PHE A 260 -4.54 2.08 -18.50
C PHE A 260 -3.06 2.24 -18.84
N GLY A 261 -2.39 1.15 -19.23
CA GLY A 261 -1.01 1.17 -19.70
C GLY A 261 -0.78 2.01 -20.97
N LEU A 262 -1.84 2.22 -21.77
CA LEU A 262 -1.81 3.01 -23.01
C LEU A 262 -1.98 4.52 -22.77
N LEU A 263 -2.38 4.92 -21.55
CA LEU A 263 -2.60 6.33 -21.22
C LEU A 263 -1.27 7.08 -21.08
N ALA A 264 -1.26 8.32 -21.53
CA ALA A 264 -0.15 9.23 -21.32
C ALA A 264 0.01 9.58 -19.82
N ASP A 265 1.21 9.98 -19.42
CA ASP A 265 1.52 10.20 -18.00
C ASP A 265 0.71 11.35 -17.38
N ASP A 266 0.39 12.39 -18.15
CA ASP A 266 -0.47 13.50 -17.72
C ASP A 266 -1.92 13.03 -17.46
N THR A 267 -2.43 12.08 -18.24
CA THR A 267 -3.74 11.47 -18.02
C THR A 267 -3.74 10.61 -16.76
N LYS A 268 -2.69 9.82 -16.53
CA LYS A 268 -2.52 9.04 -15.30
C LYS A 268 -2.43 9.94 -14.07
N GLN A 269 -1.74 11.06 -14.19
CA GLN A 269 -1.67 12.06 -13.12
C GLN A 269 -3.04 12.63 -12.78
N LYS A 270 -3.84 13.01 -13.79
CA LYS A 270 -5.20 13.52 -13.59
C LYS A 270 -6.15 12.47 -12.98
N ASP A 271 -6.00 11.20 -13.32
CA ASP A 271 -6.77 10.10 -12.70
C ASP A 271 -6.43 9.99 -11.20
N ASN A 272 -5.17 10.14 -10.82
CA ASN A 272 -4.74 10.19 -9.43
C ASN A 272 -5.23 11.45 -8.69
N GLU A 273 -5.23 12.62 -9.35
CA GLU A 273 -5.80 13.84 -8.81
C GLU A 273 -7.30 13.68 -8.55
N LEU A 274 -8.05 13.08 -9.49
CA LEU A 274 -9.47 12.76 -9.30
C LEU A 274 -9.69 11.77 -8.14
N THR A 275 -8.83 10.78 -8.01
CA THR A 275 -8.88 9.84 -6.88
C THR A 275 -8.68 10.56 -5.55
N SER A 276 -7.75 11.52 -5.49
CA SER A 276 -7.51 12.36 -4.32
C SER A 276 -8.71 13.24 -3.97
N LEU A 277 -9.35 13.85 -4.98
CA LEU A 277 -10.56 14.65 -4.77
C LEU A 277 -11.70 13.80 -4.23
N LYS A 278 -11.95 12.62 -4.81
CA LYS A 278 -12.97 11.69 -4.31
C LYS A 278 -12.68 11.26 -2.88
N MET A 279 -11.42 10.94 -2.55
CA MET A 279 -11.03 10.56 -1.19
C MET A 279 -11.35 11.68 -0.20
N ARG A 280 -10.95 12.91 -0.52
CA ARG A 280 -11.25 14.09 0.30
C ARG A 280 -12.76 14.24 0.55
N ASP A 281 -13.56 14.14 -0.51
CA ASP A 281 -15.01 14.37 -0.43
C ASP A 281 -15.70 13.25 0.38
N TYR A 282 -15.31 11.99 0.21
CA TYR A 282 -15.82 10.88 1.02
C TYR A 282 -15.41 10.99 2.49
N VAL A 283 -14.16 11.36 2.76
CA VAL A 283 -13.71 11.55 4.15
C VAL A 283 -14.49 12.71 4.79
N ALA A 284 -14.65 13.83 4.10
CA ALA A 284 -15.44 14.96 4.60
C ALA A 284 -16.91 14.54 4.89
N ALA A 285 -17.53 13.78 3.98
CA ALA A 285 -18.88 13.29 4.17
C ALA A 285 -18.98 12.33 5.37
N TYR A 286 -18.10 11.33 5.46
CA TYR A 286 -18.16 10.32 6.52
C TYR A 286 -17.70 10.84 7.88
N SER A 287 -16.98 11.96 7.93
CA SER A 287 -16.58 12.63 9.16
C SER A 287 -17.60 13.64 9.69
N SER A 288 -18.75 13.83 9.02
CA SER A 288 -19.75 14.82 9.42
C SER A 288 -20.64 14.29 10.54
N ARG A 289 -21.10 15.23 11.41
CA ARG A 289 -22.06 14.94 12.48
C ARG A 289 -23.39 14.43 11.93
N GLU A 290 -23.91 15.08 10.88
CA GLU A 290 -25.16 14.68 10.22
C GLU A 290 -25.13 13.21 9.77
N ASN A 291 -24.00 12.76 9.27
CA ASN A 291 -23.84 11.39 8.82
C ASN A 291 -23.87 10.39 9.98
N PHE A 292 -23.23 10.73 11.11
CA PHE A 292 -23.23 9.90 12.31
C PHE A 292 -24.64 9.83 12.96
N ASP A 293 -25.35 10.95 13.05
CA ASP A 293 -26.69 11.01 13.65
C ASP A 293 -27.75 10.26 12.83
N ASN A 294 -27.50 10.02 11.55
CA ASN A 294 -28.33 9.21 10.64
C ASN A 294 -27.99 7.70 10.65
N THR A 295 -27.07 7.27 11.50
CA THR A 295 -26.58 5.89 11.60
C THR A 295 -27.15 5.17 12.80
#